data_566c72e1835c9552405e57d00ccbfadb
#
_entry.id   566c72e1835c9552405e57d00ccbfadb
#
_cell.length_a   1.000
_cell.length_b   1.000
_cell.length_c   1.000
_cell.angle_alpha   90.00
_cell.angle_beta   90.00
_cell.angle_gamma   90.00
#
_symmetry.space_group_name_H-M   'P 1'
#
loop_
_entity.id
_entity.type
_entity.pdbx_description
1 polymer ?
#
loop_
_entity_poly.entity_id
_entity_poly.type
_entity_poly.pdbx_seq_one_letter_code
_entity_poly.pdbx_strand_id
1 'polypeptide(L)'
;TAKEGDLIKIDIGVHIDGWIADNAMTVEVGSSTKYKDLIKASQNALKAAIKLVRPGTQLWELGEAQSSEAEALGFNIVRNLCGHTLEQYKVHAGISIPTFNNKAKTELKEGWQIAIEPFVTDGQGLIKEKGPATVFMMSKSSSARTPYARKIVQEVKVRNGLPFTTRELTRKLGKGAAALGLKELQRTGTIIAYPPLAEVSNGMVAQFEHSMIVNDKPQVYTRHNDDQW
;
A
#
# COMPACT_ATOMS: atom_id res chain seq x y z
N THR A 1 -15.69 4.20 15.30
CA THR A 1 -15.00 5.13 16.21
C THR A 1 -13.83 4.40 16.83
N ALA A 2 -12.63 4.99 16.75
CA ALA A 2 -11.43 4.47 17.38
C ALA A 2 -11.57 4.46 18.92
N LYS A 3 -10.97 3.47 19.56
CA LYS A 3 -11.00 3.27 21.02
C LYS A 3 -9.57 3.22 21.53
N GLU A 4 -9.41 3.48 22.83
CA GLU A 4 -8.14 3.29 23.54
C GLU A 4 -7.54 1.90 23.27
N GLY A 5 -6.28 1.86 22.88
CA GLY A 5 -5.55 0.64 22.55
C GLY A 5 -5.81 0.06 21.16
N ASP A 6 -6.65 0.69 20.33
CA ASP A 6 -6.77 0.29 18.92
C ASP A 6 -5.49 0.63 18.16
N LEU A 7 -5.06 -0.29 17.28
CA LEU A 7 -3.97 -0.07 16.34
C LEU A 7 -4.55 0.41 15.01
N ILE A 8 -4.20 1.63 14.61
CA ILE A 8 -4.71 2.25 13.37
C ILE A 8 -3.56 2.44 12.38
N LYS A 9 -3.74 1.94 11.17
CA LYS A 9 -2.89 2.26 10.02
C LYS A 9 -3.54 3.43 9.25
N ILE A 10 -2.76 4.46 9.03
CA ILE A 10 -3.10 5.61 8.20
C ILE A 10 -2.24 5.51 6.97
N ASP A 11 -2.88 5.28 5.83
CA ASP A 11 -2.24 5.06 4.54
C ASP A 11 -2.84 6.05 3.54
N ILE A 12 -1.99 6.92 2.98
CA ILE A 12 -2.41 8.09 2.21
C ILE A 12 -1.58 8.20 0.94
N GLY A 13 -2.24 8.04 -0.20
CA GLY A 13 -1.70 8.41 -1.51
C GLY A 13 -2.18 9.78 -1.96
N VAL A 14 -1.26 10.66 -2.34
CA VAL A 14 -1.56 11.95 -2.96
C VAL A 14 -0.80 12.09 -4.28
N HIS A 15 -1.29 12.93 -5.19
CA HIS A 15 -0.56 13.19 -6.43
C HIS A 15 -0.66 14.65 -6.88
N ILE A 16 0.37 15.11 -7.61
CA ILE A 16 0.37 16.35 -8.39
C ILE A 16 0.63 15.96 -9.84
N ASP A 17 -0.32 16.24 -10.72
CA ASP A 17 -0.25 15.88 -12.15
C ASP A 17 0.08 14.40 -12.41
N GLY A 18 -0.38 13.51 -11.51
CA GLY A 18 -0.15 12.07 -11.59
C GLY A 18 1.14 11.58 -10.95
N TRP A 19 2.05 12.45 -10.53
CA TRP A 19 3.22 12.06 -9.75
C TRP A 19 2.82 11.80 -8.32
N ILE A 20 3.00 10.56 -7.87
CA ILE A 20 2.40 10.01 -6.66
C ILE A 20 3.37 10.08 -5.50
N ALA A 21 2.86 10.49 -4.34
CA ALA A 21 3.48 10.30 -3.05
C ALA A 21 2.60 9.34 -2.24
N ASP A 22 3.14 8.17 -1.92
CA ASP A 22 2.50 7.14 -1.12
C ASP A 22 3.20 7.03 0.23
N ASN A 23 2.42 7.01 1.31
CA ASN A 23 2.97 7.04 2.65
C ASN A 23 2.02 6.40 3.66
N ALA A 24 2.55 5.58 4.54
CA ALA A 24 1.76 5.01 5.62
C ALA A 24 2.48 5.05 6.97
N MET A 25 1.66 5.13 8.02
CA MET A 25 2.11 5.00 9.39
C MET A 25 1.10 4.25 10.25
N THR A 26 1.59 3.59 11.28
CA THR A 26 0.76 2.93 12.28
C THR A 26 0.87 3.66 13.60
N VAL A 27 -0.28 3.92 14.22
CA VAL A 27 -0.39 4.54 15.56
C VAL A 27 -1.24 3.69 16.47
N GLU A 28 -0.91 3.67 17.75
CA GLU A 28 -1.75 3.12 18.82
C GLU A 28 -2.56 4.26 19.43
N VAL A 29 -3.87 4.06 19.59
CA VAL A 29 -4.78 5.11 20.06
C VAL A 29 -4.68 5.27 21.57
N GLY A 30 -4.51 6.50 22.03
CA GLY A 30 -4.49 6.88 23.44
C GLY A 30 -3.14 6.67 24.11
N SER A 31 -3.14 6.25 25.37
CA SER A 31 -1.94 6.09 26.20
C SER A 31 -1.40 4.66 26.26
N SER A 32 -2.06 3.73 25.60
CA SER A 32 -1.63 2.33 25.52
C SER A 32 -0.26 2.20 24.84
N THR A 33 0.54 1.25 25.29
CA THR A 33 1.86 0.91 24.73
C THR A 33 1.96 -0.57 24.34
N LYS A 34 0.82 -1.24 24.25
CA LYS A 34 0.73 -2.68 23.98
C LYS A 34 1.43 -3.09 22.69
N TYR A 35 1.34 -2.26 21.67
CA TYR A 35 1.88 -2.54 20.33
C TYR A 35 3.15 -1.74 20.01
N LYS A 36 3.76 -1.10 21.01
CA LYS A 36 4.96 -0.28 20.83
C LYS A 36 6.09 -1.00 20.09
N ASP A 37 6.37 -2.24 20.46
CA ASP A 37 7.47 -3.01 19.85
C ASP A 37 7.11 -3.47 18.43
N LEU A 38 5.85 -3.81 18.15
CA LEU A 38 5.36 -4.12 16.82
C LEU A 38 5.48 -2.90 15.89
N ILE A 39 5.07 -1.72 16.36
CA ILE A 39 5.21 -0.45 15.63
C ILE A 39 6.69 -0.18 15.34
N LYS A 40 7.54 -0.32 16.36
CA LYS A 40 8.98 -0.11 16.24
C LYS A 40 9.63 -1.08 15.23
N ALA A 41 9.20 -2.34 15.23
CA ALA A 41 9.70 -3.34 14.27
C ALA A 41 9.42 -2.93 12.82
N SER A 42 8.21 -2.45 12.51
CA SER A 42 7.88 -1.96 11.18
C SER A 42 8.67 -0.69 10.80
N GLN A 43 8.86 0.24 11.74
CA GLN A 43 9.71 1.41 11.51
C GLN A 43 11.17 1.03 11.23
N ASN A 44 11.73 0.12 12.02
CA ASN A 44 13.11 -0.34 11.83
C ASN A 44 13.27 -1.05 10.48
N ALA A 45 12.32 -1.91 10.11
CA ALA A 45 12.31 -2.60 8.83
C ALA A 45 12.34 -1.61 7.64
N LEU A 46 11.52 -0.56 7.69
CA LEU A 46 11.53 0.50 6.68
C LEU A 46 12.87 1.24 6.63
N LYS A 47 13.39 1.64 7.79
CA LYS A 47 14.69 2.34 7.90
C LYS A 47 15.84 1.51 7.36
N ALA A 48 15.88 0.21 7.68
CA ALA A 48 16.92 -0.70 7.22
C ALA A 48 16.90 -0.82 5.69
N ALA A 49 15.74 -0.98 5.08
CA ALA A 49 15.62 -1.04 3.63
C ALA A 49 16.05 0.27 2.96
N ILE A 50 15.59 1.43 3.46
CA ILE A 50 15.94 2.74 2.87
C ILE A 50 17.46 2.98 2.84
N LYS A 51 18.20 2.54 3.85
CA LYS A 51 19.66 2.66 3.89
C LYS A 51 20.39 1.93 2.77
N LEU A 52 19.75 0.91 2.19
CA LEU A 52 20.29 0.12 1.09
C LEU A 52 19.89 0.65 -0.29
N VAL A 53 18.93 1.58 -0.36
CA VAL A 53 18.42 2.10 -1.65
C VAL A 53 19.50 2.92 -2.35
N ARG A 54 19.98 2.37 -3.47
CA ARG A 54 20.90 3.02 -4.43
C ARG A 54 20.85 2.24 -5.76
N PRO A 55 21.27 2.82 -6.87
CA PRO A 55 21.40 2.09 -8.12
C PRO A 55 22.27 0.84 -7.96
N GLY A 56 21.85 -0.28 -8.55
CA GLY A 56 22.54 -1.57 -8.48
C GLY A 56 22.21 -2.45 -7.27
N THR A 57 21.52 -1.94 -6.24
CA THR A 57 21.03 -2.78 -5.14
C THR A 57 20.00 -3.77 -5.67
N GLN A 58 20.16 -5.05 -5.36
CA GLN A 58 19.21 -6.10 -5.74
C GLN A 58 17.98 -6.08 -4.82
N LEU A 59 16.80 -6.32 -5.38
CA LEU A 59 15.54 -6.20 -4.62
C LEU A 59 15.48 -7.15 -3.42
N TRP A 60 16.09 -8.34 -3.52
CA TRP A 60 16.12 -9.28 -2.40
C TRP A 60 16.87 -8.72 -1.17
N GLU A 61 17.87 -7.85 -1.38
CA GLU A 61 18.62 -7.22 -0.29
C GLU A 61 17.74 -6.32 0.56
N LEU A 62 16.83 -5.58 -0.10
CA LEU A 62 15.82 -4.76 0.59
C LEU A 62 14.88 -5.64 1.41
N GLY A 63 14.44 -6.76 0.82
CA GLY A 63 13.57 -7.71 1.50
C GLY A 63 14.22 -8.36 2.71
N GLU A 64 15.48 -8.80 2.56
CA GLU A 64 16.26 -9.37 3.67
C GLU A 64 16.41 -8.38 4.83
N ALA A 65 16.74 -7.12 4.54
CA ALA A 65 16.88 -6.09 5.56
C ALA A 65 15.59 -5.86 6.34
N GLN A 66 14.45 -5.86 5.64
CA GLN A 66 13.13 -5.68 6.27
C GLN A 66 12.79 -6.86 7.19
N SER A 67 12.92 -8.10 6.69
CA SER A 67 12.57 -9.29 7.47
C SER A 67 13.49 -9.48 8.68
N SER A 68 14.78 -9.24 8.52
CA SER A 68 15.75 -9.35 9.63
C SER A 68 15.44 -8.42 10.80
N GLU A 69 15.03 -7.17 10.53
CA GLU A 69 14.65 -6.22 11.59
C GLU A 69 13.35 -6.62 12.31
N ALA A 70 12.37 -7.17 11.59
CA ALA A 70 11.15 -7.67 12.20
C ALA A 70 11.45 -8.89 13.09
N GLU A 71 12.21 -9.85 12.58
CA GLU A 71 12.60 -11.08 13.28
C GLU A 71 13.46 -10.81 14.52
N ALA A 72 14.35 -9.81 14.46
CA ALA A 72 15.17 -9.39 15.59
C ALA A 72 14.37 -8.91 16.81
N LEU A 73 13.13 -8.43 16.59
CA LEU A 73 12.18 -8.06 17.64
C LEU A 73 11.12 -9.14 17.92
N GLY A 74 11.26 -10.33 17.33
CA GLY A 74 10.38 -11.48 17.56
C GLY A 74 9.06 -11.44 16.79
N PHE A 75 8.98 -10.63 15.71
CA PHE A 75 7.80 -10.52 14.85
C PHE A 75 8.04 -11.16 13.49
N ASN A 76 6.95 -11.44 12.77
CA ASN A 76 6.97 -11.92 11.40
C ASN A 76 6.75 -10.76 10.42
N ILE A 77 7.41 -10.83 9.25
CA ILE A 77 7.10 -9.96 8.13
C ILE A 77 5.95 -10.59 7.30
N VAL A 78 5.03 -9.77 6.80
CA VAL A 78 3.98 -10.23 5.89
C VAL A 78 4.59 -10.49 4.51
N ARG A 79 4.51 -11.74 4.03
CA ARG A 79 5.22 -12.20 2.82
C ARG A 79 4.42 -12.08 1.54
N ASN A 80 3.12 -11.93 1.61
CA ASN A 80 2.24 -11.80 0.45
C ASN A 80 1.71 -10.39 0.23
N LEU A 81 2.41 -9.39 0.79
CA LEU A 81 2.39 -7.99 0.43
C LEU A 81 3.80 -7.54 0.05
N CYS A 82 3.91 -6.45 -0.67
CA CYS A 82 5.18 -5.92 -1.14
C CYS A 82 5.06 -4.43 -1.43
N GLY A 83 6.15 -3.70 -1.35
CA GLY A 83 6.26 -2.39 -1.94
C GLY A 83 6.26 -2.45 -3.47
N HIS A 84 6.34 -1.33 -4.12
CA HIS A 84 6.18 -1.26 -5.58
C HIS A 84 6.92 -0.08 -6.21
N THR A 85 7.09 -0.14 -7.53
CA THR A 85 7.49 1.03 -8.31
C THR A 85 6.27 1.93 -8.55
N LEU A 86 6.54 3.23 -8.67
CA LEU A 86 5.57 4.28 -8.97
C LEU A 86 5.91 4.92 -10.32
N GLU A 87 4.90 5.25 -11.12
CA GLU A 87 5.00 6.06 -12.33
C GLU A 87 3.87 7.08 -12.37
N GLN A 88 3.95 8.01 -13.29
CA GLN A 88 2.89 9.00 -13.47
C GLN A 88 1.54 8.32 -13.73
N TYR A 89 0.55 8.57 -12.86
CA TYR A 89 -0.78 7.94 -12.82
C TYR A 89 -0.78 6.41 -12.63
N LYS A 90 0.31 5.81 -12.15
CA LYS A 90 0.39 4.38 -11.86
C LYS A 90 0.89 4.16 -10.44
N VAL A 91 0.01 3.76 -9.54
CA VAL A 91 0.36 3.41 -8.16
C VAL A 91 1.24 2.17 -8.13
N HIS A 92 0.90 1.14 -8.91
CA HIS A 92 1.69 -0.08 -9.05
C HIS A 92 2.26 -0.15 -10.46
N ALA A 93 3.51 0.28 -10.66
CA ALA A 93 4.13 0.41 -11.98
C ALA A 93 4.82 -0.89 -12.48
N GLY A 94 4.50 -2.03 -11.85
CA GLY A 94 4.80 -3.36 -12.38
C GLY A 94 5.99 -4.08 -11.75
N ILE A 95 6.83 -3.41 -10.95
CA ILE A 95 7.91 -4.08 -10.21
C ILE A 95 7.57 -4.09 -8.73
N SER A 96 7.54 -5.28 -8.12
CA SER A 96 7.31 -5.47 -6.69
C SER A 96 8.63 -5.36 -5.92
N ILE A 97 8.62 -4.62 -4.82
CA ILE A 97 9.71 -4.52 -3.86
C ILE A 97 9.43 -5.51 -2.72
N PRO A 98 10.15 -6.63 -2.61
CA PRO A 98 9.83 -7.66 -1.64
C PRO A 98 10.07 -7.20 -0.20
N THR A 99 9.32 -7.79 0.74
CA THR A 99 9.46 -7.57 2.18
C THR A 99 10.39 -8.60 2.86
N PHE A 100 10.80 -9.64 2.13
CA PHE A 100 11.67 -10.71 2.60
C PHE A 100 12.61 -11.16 1.47
N ASN A 101 13.63 -11.96 1.79
CA ASN A 101 14.53 -12.50 0.78
C ASN A 101 13.81 -13.52 -0.11
N ASN A 102 13.32 -13.06 -1.23
CA ASN A 102 12.68 -13.89 -2.27
C ASN A 102 13.63 -14.24 -3.43
N LYS A 103 14.93 -13.95 -3.28
CA LYS A 103 15.98 -14.16 -4.29
C LYS A 103 15.81 -13.34 -5.58
N ALA A 104 15.02 -12.27 -5.56
CA ALA A 104 14.81 -11.38 -6.71
C ALA A 104 16.10 -10.61 -7.04
N LYS A 105 16.71 -10.93 -8.17
CA LYS A 105 17.97 -10.35 -8.64
C LYS A 105 17.82 -9.07 -9.47
N THR A 106 16.59 -8.59 -9.62
CA THR A 106 16.35 -7.30 -10.28
C THR A 106 17.06 -6.21 -9.48
N GLU A 107 17.80 -5.36 -10.16
CA GLU A 107 18.53 -4.24 -9.55
C GLU A 107 17.73 -2.95 -9.63
N LEU A 108 17.81 -2.15 -8.58
CA LEU A 108 17.29 -0.78 -8.58
C LEU A 108 18.02 0.04 -9.64
N LYS A 109 17.26 0.86 -10.37
CA LYS A 109 17.82 1.78 -11.38
C LYS A 109 17.68 3.23 -10.90
N GLU A 110 18.68 4.03 -11.24
CA GLU A 110 18.64 5.47 -10.99
C GLU A 110 17.37 6.11 -11.57
N GLY A 111 16.77 7.01 -10.80
CA GLY A 111 15.56 7.71 -11.17
C GLY A 111 14.25 6.91 -10.97
N TRP A 112 14.30 5.64 -10.60
CA TRP A 112 13.09 4.92 -10.25
C TRP A 112 12.41 5.56 -9.04
N GLN A 113 11.10 5.70 -9.13
CA GLN A 113 10.26 6.01 -7.98
C GLN A 113 9.75 4.72 -7.39
N ILE A 114 9.96 4.53 -6.09
CA ILE A 114 9.57 3.33 -5.37
C ILE A 114 8.88 3.67 -4.06
N ALA A 115 7.95 2.82 -3.65
CA ALA A 115 7.37 2.77 -2.31
C ALA A 115 7.92 1.54 -1.59
N ILE A 116 8.43 1.72 -0.37
CA ILE A 116 8.86 0.64 0.51
C ILE A 116 7.94 0.65 1.71
N GLU A 117 7.28 -0.50 1.96
CA GLU A 117 6.16 -0.61 2.92
C GLU A 117 6.18 -1.95 3.67
N PRO A 118 7.08 -2.17 4.62
CA PRO A 118 7.05 -3.37 5.45
C PRO A 118 5.77 -3.46 6.28
N PHE A 119 5.10 -4.60 6.16
CA PHE A 119 3.98 -5.02 7.02
C PHE A 119 4.51 -6.04 8.02
N VAL A 120 4.56 -5.67 9.30
CA VAL A 120 5.06 -6.52 10.38
C VAL A 120 3.91 -6.97 11.26
N THR A 121 3.92 -8.23 11.72
CA THR A 121 2.81 -8.83 12.47
C THR A 121 3.29 -9.72 13.61
N ASP A 122 2.48 -9.82 14.66
CA ASP A 122 2.59 -10.83 15.72
C ASP A 122 1.90 -12.16 15.34
N GLY A 123 1.32 -12.24 14.12
CA GLY A 123 0.71 -13.44 13.54
C GLY A 123 1.66 -14.25 12.65
N GLN A 124 1.12 -15.02 11.71
CA GLN A 124 1.89 -15.94 10.84
C GLN A 124 2.63 -15.28 9.68
N GLY A 125 2.43 -13.98 9.44
CA GLY A 125 3.09 -13.29 8.32
C GLY A 125 2.41 -13.52 6.96
N LEU A 126 1.13 -13.82 6.95
CA LEU A 126 0.31 -13.95 5.75
C LEU A 126 -1.02 -13.22 5.94
N ILE A 127 -1.49 -12.59 4.87
CA ILE A 127 -2.81 -11.94 4.87
C ILE A 127 -3.76 -12.63 3.89
N LYS A 128 -5.05 -12.47 4.14
CA LYS A 128 -6.15 -12.89 3.27
C LYS A 128 -7.18 -11.77 3.12
N GLU A 129 -7.89 -11.79 2.02
CA GLU A 129 -9.02 -10.89 1.79
C GLU A 129 -10.15 -11.15 2.80
N LYS A 130 -10.74 -10.08 3.34
CA LYS A 130 -11.82 -10.15 4.33
C LYS A 130 -12.87 -9.06 4.09
N GLY A 131 -14.02 -9.48 3.61
CA GLY A 131 -15.16 -8.59 3.42
C GLY A 131 -15.22 -7.91 2.06
N PRO A 132 -16.21 -7.04 1.85
CA PRO A 132 -16.43 -6.38 0.56
C PRO A 132 -15.41 -5.26 0.33
N ALA A 133 -14.97 -5.12 -0.92
CA ALA A 133 -14.11 -4.03 -1.34
C ALA A 133 -14.85 -2.68 -1.26
N THR A 134 -14.13 -1.67 -0.84
CA THR A 134 -14.58 -0.27 -0.84
C THR A 134 -13.70 0.64 -1.69
N VAL A 135 -12.54 0.14 -2.11
CA VAL A 135 -11.59 0.80 -2.99
C VAL A 135 -11.49 0.02 -4.29
N PHE A 136 -11.38 0.73 -5.40
CA PHE A 136 -11.30 0.17 -6.75
C PHE A 136 -10.34 0.97 -7.61
N MET A 137 -9.84 0.34 -8.68
CA MET A 137 -9.01 0.98 -9.70
C MET A 137 -9.43 0.49 -11.09
N MET A 138 -9.35 1.35 -12.10
CA MET A 138 -9.58 0.94 -13.49
C MET A 138 -8.44 0.01 -13.95
N SER A 139 -8.80 -1.15 -14.53
CA SER A 139 -7.83 -2.11 -15.05
C SER A 139 -7.62 -2.05 -16.56
N LYS A 140 -8.63 -1.62 -17.29
CA LYS A 140 -8.62 -1.56 -18.76
C LYS A 140 -9.70 -0.62 -19.30
N SER A 141 -9.70 -0.43 -20.60
CA SER A 141 -10.77 0.28 -21.31
C SER A 141 -12.13 -0.30 -20.97
N SER A 142 -13.09 0.59 -20.73
CA SER A 142 -14.42 0.21 -20.27
C SER A 142 -15.26 -0.44 -21.37
N SER A 143 -15.86 -1.58 -21.05
CA SER A 143 -16.97 -2.19 -21.79
C SER A 143 -18.31 -2.00 -21.08
N ALA A 144 -18.50 -0.89 -20.38
CA ALA A 144 -19.71 -0.57 -19.62
C ALA A 144 -20.97 -0.58 -20.48
N ARG A 145 -21.92 -1.45 -20.15
CA ARG A 145 -23.18 -1.63 -20.91
C ARG A 145 -24.35 -0.89 -20.28
N THR A 146 -24.50 -0.96 -18.96
CA THR A 146 -25.61 -0.29 -18.27
C THR A 146 -25.36 1.21 -18.10
N PRO A 147 -26.42 2.02 -17.96
CA PRO A 147 -26.29 3.44 -17.63
C PRO A 147 -25.50 3.68 -16.34
N TYR A 148 -25.65 2.79 -15.35
CA TYR A 148 -24.95 2.89 -14.07
C TYR A 148 -23.46 2.69 -14.21
N ALA A 149 -23.02 1.66 -14.93
CA ALA A 149 -21.60 1.40 -15.20
C ALA A 149 -20.99 2.53 -16.02
N ARG A 150 -21.68 3.03 -17.06
CA ARG A 150 -21.21 4.17 -17.87
C ARG A 150 -21.02 5.44 -17.03
N LYS A 151 -21.94 5.73 -16.11
CA LYS A 151 -21.80 6.88 -15.20
C LYS A 151 -20.57 6.74 -14.31
N ILE A 152 -20.30 5.56 -13.75
CA ILE A 152 -19.09 5.33 -12.94
C ILE A 152 -17.85 5.58 -13.79
N VAL A 153 -17.75 4.98 -14.98
CA VAL A 153 -16.60 5.18 -15.86
C VAL A 153 -16.38 6.66 -16.17
N GLN A 154 -17.45 7.42 -16.44
CA GLN A 154 -17.37 8.85 -16.68
C GLN A 154 -16.83 9.61 -15.46
N GLU A 155 -17.31 9.28 -14.23
CA GLU A 155 -16.88 9.91 -12.99
C GLU A 155 -15.41 9.63 -12.64
N VAL A 156 -14.92 8.41 -12.92
CA VAL A 156 -13.56 8.04 -12.56
C VAL A 156 -12.53 8.32 -13.65
N LYS A 157 -12.98 8.63 -14.87
CA LYS A 157 -12.09 8.93 -16.01
C LYS A 157 -11.12 10.09 -15.71
N VAL A 158 -11.58 11.09 -14.99
CA VAL A 158 -10.76 12.26 -14.59
C VAL A 158 -9.57 11.90 -13.68
N ARG A 159 -9.58 10.70 -13.09
CA ARG A 159 -8.51 10.19 -12.23
C ARG A 159 -7.37 9.53 -13.01
N ASN A 160 -7.48 9.43 -14.33
CA ASN A 160 -6.47 8.82 -15.20
C ASN A 160 -6.00 7.42 -14.74
N GLY A 161 -6.92 6.62 -14.19
CA GLY A 161 -6.63 5.26 -13.71
C GLY A 161 -6.30 5.15 -12.21
N LEU A 162 -6.12 6.24 -11.50
CA LEU A 162 -5.90 6.23 -10.04
C LEU A 162 -7.09 5.68 -9.26
N PRO A 163 -6.88 5.14 -8.05
CA PRO A 163 -7.92 4.53 -7.23
C PRO A 163 -9.08 5.47 -6.90
N PHE A 164 -10.26 4.90 -6.68
CA PHE A 164 -11.48 5.58 -6.25
C PHE A 164 -12.26 4.74 -5.24
N THR A 165 -13.21 5.35 -4.53
CA THR A 165 -13.93 4.71 -3.44
C THR A 165 -15.44 4.60 -3.68
N THR A 166 -16.09 3.58 -3.07
CA THR A 166 -17.56 3.49 -3.04
C THR A 166 -18.20 4.70 -2.41
N ARG A 167 -17.57 5.32 -1.42
CA ARG A 167 -18.11 6.50 -0.71
C ARG A 167 -18.30 7.67 -1.66
N GLU A 168 -17.33 7.93 -2.51
CA GLU A 168 -17.39 9.00 -3.50
C GLU A 168 -18.51 8.75 -4.52
N LEU A 169 -18.54 7.52 -5.08
CA LEU A 169 -19.58 7.15 -6.03
C LEU A 169 -20.98 7.19 -5.43
N THR A 170 -21.13 6.75 -4.18
CA THR A 170 -22.42 6.79 -3.47
C THR A 170 -22.91 8.22 -3.28
N ARG A 171 -22.01 9.16 -2.97
CA ARG A 171 -22.36 10.58 -2.83
C ARG A 171 -22.83 11.19 -4.16
N LYS A 172 -22.21 10.83 -5.27
CA LYS A 172 -22.49 11.40 -6.61
C LYS A 172 -23.67 10.74 -7.32
N LEU A 173 -23.80 9.42 -7.19
CA LEU A 173 -24.74 8.62 -8.00
C LEU A 173 -25.89 8.00 -7.19
N GLY A 174 -25.79 8.01 -5.87
CA GLY A 174 -26.66 7.27 -4.96
C GLY A 174 -26.23 5.80 -4.78
N LYS A 175 -26.57 5.23 -3.61
CA LYS A 175 -26.13 3.89 -3.17
C LYS A 175 -26.48 2.77 -4.16
N GLY A 176 -27.73 2.75 -4.66
CA GLY A 176 -28.23 1.71 -5.58
C GLY A 176 -27.51 1.73 -6.93
N ALA A 177 -27.41 2.92 -7.55
CA ALA A 177 -26.75 3.09 -8.85
C ALA A 177 -25.24 2.76 -8.76
N ALA A 178 -24.55 3.21 -7.71
CA ALA A 178 -23.17 2.89 -7.48
C ALA A 178 -22.94 1.37 -7.33
N ALA A 179 -23.77 0.68 -6.53
CA ALA A 179 -23.64 -0.76 -6.31
C ALA A 179 -23.87 -1.57 -7.60
N LEU A 180 -24.90 -1.23 -8.38
CA LEU A 180 -25.20 -1.92 -9.64
C LEU A 180 -24.08 -1.71 -10.69
N GLY A 181 -23.60 -0.49 -10.82
CA GLY A 181 -22.53 -0.18 -11.76
C GLY A 181 -21.21 -0.83 -11.39
N LEU A 182 -20.82 -0.81 -10.11
CA LEU A 182 -19.60 -1.49 -9.62
C LEU A 182 -19.67 -3.00 -9.84
N LYS A 183 -20.81 -3.63 -9.56
CA LYS A 183 -20.99 -5.07 -9.78
C LYS A 183 -20.78 -5.46 -11.25
N GLU A 184 -21.30 -4.66 -12.19
CA GLU A 184 -21.07 -4.90 -13.61
C GLU A 184 -19.59 -4.74 -13.97
N LEU A 185 -18.95 -3.63 -13.55
CA LEU A 185 -17.58 -3.33 -13.90
C LEU A 185 -16.59 -4.37 -13.32
N GLN A 186 -16.86 -4.90 -12.12
CA GLN A 186 -16.09 -6.02 -11.57
C GLN A 186 -16.28 -7.29 -12.40
N ARG A 187 -17.55 -7.67 -12.73
CA ARG A 187 -17.86 -8.86 -13.52
C ARG A 187 -17.20 -8.83 -14.90
N THR A 188 -17.07 -7.67 -15.50
CA THR A 188 -16.40 -7.50 -16.81
C THR A 188 -14.89 -7.36 -16.71
N GLY A 189 -14.31 -7.37 -15.50
CA GLY A 189 -12.89 -7.12 -15.26
C GLY A 189 -12.43 -5.73 -15.67
N THR A 190 -13.35 -4.77 -15.77
CA THR A 190 -13.05 -3.37 -16.11
C THR A 190 -12.40 -2.65 -14.93
N ILE A 191 -12.71 -3.06 -13.71
CA ILE A 191 -12.10 -2.57 -12.48
C ILE A 191 -11.51 -3.72 -11.66
N ILE A 192 -10.43 -3.40 -10.94
CA ILE A 192 -9.86 -4.22 -9.89
C ILE A 192 -10.47 -3.76 -8.57
N ALA A 193 -10.84 -4.70 -7.71
CA ALA A 193 -11.35 -4.43 -6.37
C ALA A 193 -10.26 -4.68 -5.34
N TYR A 194 -10.15 -3.81 -4.35
CA TYR A 194 -9.25 -3.93 -3.22
C TYR A 194 -10.07 -4.15 -1.94
N PRO A 195 -10.33 -5.41 -1.56
CA PRO A 195 -11.01 -5.73 -0.32
C PRO A 195 -10.11 -5.47 0.88
N PRO A 196 -10.67 -5.29 2.08
CA PRO A 196 -9.90 -5.28 3.31
C PRO A 196 -9.09 -6.56 3.48
N LEU A 197 -7.91 -6.43 4.03
CA LEU A 197 -6.98 -7.51 4.26
C LEU A 197 -6.90 -7.81 5.78
N ALA A 198 -6.85 -9.08 6.13
CA ALA A 198 -6.68 -9.53 7.51
C ALA A 198 -5.59 -10.59 7.60
N GLU A 199 -4.81 -10.54 8.65
CA GLU A 199 -3.83 -11.57 8.95
C GLU A 199 -4.54 -12.92 9.20
N VAL A 200 -3.96 -14.03 8.70
CA VAL A 200 -4.63 -15.34 8.64
C VAL A 200 -4.93 -15.94 10.01
N SER A 201 -4.11 -15.67 11.03
CA SER A 201 -4.29 -16.07 12.43
C SER A 201 -4.94 -14.98 13.30
N ASN A 202 -5.38 -13.87 12.70
CA ASN A 202 -5.89 -12.68 13.35
C ASN A 202 -4.83 -11.91 14.17
N GLY A 203 -3.56 -12.03 13.82
CA GLY A 203 -2.49 -11.20 14.35
C GLY A 203 -2.68 -9.72 14.00
N MET A 204 -2.12 -8.85 14.83
CA MET A 204 -2.08 -7.42 14.58
C MET A 204 -0.99 -7.10 13.55
N VAL A 205 -1.20 -6.07 12.74
CA VAL A 205 -0.27 -5.69 11.68
C VAL A 205 0.06 -4.21 11.79
N ALA A 206 1.35 -3.89 11.88
CA ALA A 206 1.87 -2.53 11.73
C ALA A 206 2.47 -2.35 10.34
N GLN A 207 2.32 -1.16 9.77
CA GLN A 207 2.85 -0.74 8.47
C GLN A 207 3.48 0.64 8.63
N PHE A 208 4.66 0.82 8.06
CA PHE A 208 5.22 2.14 7.76
C PHE A 208 5.64 2.15 6.31
N GLU A 209 5.55 3.30 5.68
CA GLU A 209 5.83 3.43 4.26
C GLU A 209 6.43 4.78 3.93
N HIS A 210 7.37 4.76 3.01
CA HIS A 210 7.85 5.95 2.32
C HIS A 210 8.03 5.74 0.84
N SER A 211 7.71 6.79 0.09
CA SER A 211 8.05 6.91 -1.32
C SER A 211 9.35 7.68 -1.52
N MET A 212 10.17 7.25 -2.47
CA MET A 212 11.47 7.84 -2.74
C MET A 212 11.91 7.70 -4.19
N ILE A 213 12.86 8.53 -4.58
CA ILE A 213 13.58 8.42 -5.85
C ILE A 213 14.91 7.70 -5.57
N VAL A 214 15.20 6.68 -6.37
CA VAL A 214 16.46 5.93 -6.33
C VAL A 214 17.58 6.78 -6.91
N ASN A 215 18.53 7.17 -6.07
CA ASN A 215 19.76 7.88 -6.40
C ASN A 215 20.89 7.31 -5.51
N ASP A 216 22.13 7.75 -5.68
CA ASP A 216 23.24 7.39 -4.78
C ASP A 216 22.91 7.60 -3.29
N LYS A 217 22.16 8.68 -3.02
CA LYS A 217 21.46 8.90 -1.76
C LYS A 217 19.96 8.97 -2.08
N PRO A 218 19.14 8.07 -1.56
CA PRO A 218 17.70 8.07 -1.87
C PRO A 218 17.05 9.38 -1.45
N GLN A 219 16.26 9.96 -2.35
CA GLN A 219 15.47 11.14 -2.05
C GLN A 219 14.09 10.71 -1.55
N VAL A 220 13.95 10.61 -0.23
CA VAL A 220 12.65 10.28 0.41
C VAL A 220 11.80 11.54 0.45
N TYR A 221 10.81 11.63 -0.43
CA TYR A 221 9.99 12.85 -0.58
C TYR A 221 8.69 12.83 0.24
N THR A 222 8.38 11.71 0.91
CA THR A 222 7.28 11.60 1.88
C THR A 222 7.76 11.69 3.33
N ARG A 223 9.04 12.04 3.55
CA ARG A 223 9.62 12.16 4.88
C ARG A 223 8.95 13.28 5.68
N HIS A 224 8.58 12.98 6.92
CA HIS A 224 8.09 13.95 7.87
C HIS A 224 9.23 14.58 8.68
N ASN A 225 9.05 15.82 9.19
CA ASN A 225 10.08 16.52 9.99
C ASN A 225 10.42 15.79 11.29
N ASP A 226 9.48 15.00 11.83
CA ASP A 226 9.65 14.23 13.06
C ASP A 226 10.25 12.83 12.82
N ASP A 227 10.52 12.45 11.57
CA ASP A 227 11.17 11.19 11.25
C ASP A 227 12.63 11.24 11.73
N GLN A 228 12.91 10.57 12.83
CA GLN A 228 14.27 10.39 13.35
C GLN A 228 14.97 9.27 12.56
N TRP A 229 15.80 9.67 11.61
CA TRP A 229 16.61 8.75 10.79
C TRP A 229 18.07 8.77 11.20
#